data_d797fd6d0e8776ca3636233b40f161be
#
_entry.id   d797fd6d0e8776ca3636233b40f161be
#
_cell.length_a   1.000
_cell.length_b   1.000
_cell.length_c   1.000
_cell.angle_alpha   90.00
_cell.angle_beta   90.00
_cell.angle_gamma   90.00
#
_symmetry.space_group_name_H-M   'P 1'
#
loop_
_entity.id
_entity.type
_entity.pdbx_description
1 polymer ?
#
loop_
_entity_poly.entity_id
_entity_poly.type
_entity_poly.pdbx_seq_one_letter_code
_entity_poly.pdbx_strand_id
1 'polypeptide(L)'
;MYLLDTMALSALMRPGTVPAVEAWFADIDLDELHLPAPALAEIRRGIARLPEGRRKTALREAYDTLLTPLLASCPAFDADAALIWGELMGTGDATGRQHPIIDTQIAAIALVHGLTVVTHNLRDFAPLGVATVDPWQAAT
;
A
#
# COMPACT_ATOMS: atom_id res chain seq x y z
N MET A 1 -12.59 6.81 -0.11
CA MET A 1 -11.15 7.08 -0.25
C MET A 1 -10.34 5.85 0.07
N TYR A 2 -9.29 5.62 -0.67
CA TYR A 2 -8.54 4.37 -0.70
C TYR A 2 -7.08 4.57 -0.33
N LEU A 3 -6.51 3.60 0.35
CA LEU A 3 -5.08 3.55 0.70
C LEU A 3 -4.48 2.30 0.04
N LEU A 4 -3.51 2.48 -0.84
CA LEU A 4 -2.90 1.37 -1.58
C LEU A 4 -1.88 0.65 -0.69
N ASP A 5 -1.96 -0.69 -0.60
CA ASP A 5 -0.84 -1.44 -0.05
C ASP A 5 0.32 -1.49 -1.08
N THR A 6 1.44 -2.07 -0.68
CA THR A 6 2.63 -2.12 -1.54
C THR A 6 2.37 -2.87 -2.84
N MET A 7 1.60 -3.96 -2.79
CA MET A 7 1.27 -4.75 -3.98
C MET A 7 0.36 -3.98 -4.93
N ALA A 8 -0.66 -3.29 -4.42
CA ALA A 8 -1.56 -2.47 -5.22
C ALA A 8 -0.80 -1.29 -5.86
N LEU A 9 0.07 -0.64 -5.12
CA LEU A 9 0.93 0.41 -5.64
C LEU A 9 1.86 -0.13 -6.74
N SER A 10 2.47 -1.28 -6.52
CA SER A 10 3.31 -1.94 -7.53
C SER A 10 2.51 -2.28 -8.80
N ALA A 11 1.28 -2.74 -8.66
CA ALA A 11 0.40 -3.04 -9.80
C ALA A 11 0.02 -1.77 -10.59
N LEU A 12 -0.27 -0.67 -9.90
CA LEU A 12 -0.53 0.62 -10.54
C LEU A 12 0.67 1.08 -11.39
N MET A 13 1.88 0.74 -10.98
CA MET A 13 3.12 1.15 -11.63
C MET A 13 3.56 0.21 -12.75
N ARG A 14 2.87 -0.90 -12.97
CA ARG A 14 3.16 -1.88 -14.02
C ARG A 14 1.94 -2.08 -14.90
N PRO A 15 1.61 -1.12 -15.77
CA PRO A 15 0.46 -1.23 -16.67
C PRO A 15 0.54 -2.53 -17.50
N GLY A 16 -0.60 -3.16 -17.73
CA GLY A 16 -0.71 -4.35 -18.56
C GLY A 16 -0.46 -5.68 -17.85
N THR A 17 -0.10 -5.68 -16.56
CA THR A 17 0.19 -6.93 -15.85
C THR A 17 -1.06 -7.59 -15.26
N VAL A 18 -2.03 -6.80 -14.78
CA VAL A 18 -3.26 -7.31 -14.18
C VAL A 18 -4.46 -6.51 -14.70
N PRO A 19 -5.14 -6.98 -15.76
CA PRO A 19 -6.21 -6.22 -16.41
C PRO A 19 -7.35 -5.81 -15.47
N ALA A 20 -7.74 -6.68 -14.53
CA ALA A 20 -8.79 -6.38 -13.55
C ALA A 20 -8.42 -5.20 -12.65
N VAL A 21 -7.18 -5.13 -12.22
CA VAL A 21 -6.66 -4.04 -11.39
C VAL A 21 -6.60 -2.74 -12.17
N GLU A 22 -6.14 -2.80 -13.41
CA GLU A 22 -6.12 -1.63 -14.30
C GLU A 22 -7.52 -1.07 -14.53
N ALA A 23 -8.49 -1.94 -14.79
CA ALA A 23 -9.88 -1.54 -14.99
C ALA A 23 -10.44 -0.87 -13.74
N TRP A 24 -10.14 -1.41 -12.57
CA TRP A 24 -10.57 -0.83 -11.30
C TRP A 24 -9.97 0.57 -11.09
N PHE A 25 -8.66 0.73 -11.32
CA PHE A 25 -8.00 2.03 -11.19
C PHE A 25 -8.52 3.05 -12.20
N ALA A 26 -8.90 2.62 -13.41
CA ALA A 26 -9.44 3.51 -14.44
C ALA A 26 -10.76 4.16 -14.02
N ASP A 27 -11.51 3.51 -13.13
CA ASP A 27 -12.80 4.01 -12.63
C ASP A 27 -12.67 4.85 -11.35
N ILE A 28 -11.48 5.00 -10.78
CA ILE A 28 -11.23 5.73 -9.54
C ILE A 28 -10.52 7.06 -9.85
N ASP A 29 -11.04 8.13 -9.27
CA ASP A 29 -10.38 9.42 -9.37
C ASP A 29 -9.08 9.44 -8.56
N LEU A 30 -8.04 10.08 -9.08
CA LEU A 30 -6.74 10.16 -8.40
C LEU A 30 -6.85 10.80 -7.01
N ASP A 31 -7.80 11.72 -6.83
CA ASP A 31 -8.04 12.38 -5.54
C ASP A 31 -8.52 11.40 -4.45
N GLU A 32 -9.03 10.24 -4.86
CA GLU A 32 -9.48 9.21 -3.93
C GLU A 32 -8.38 8.23 -3.53
N LEU A 33 -7.22 8.28 -4.20
CA LEU A 33 -6.10 7.38 -3.95
C LEU A 33 -5.08 8.04 -3.03
N HIS A 34 -4.67 7.30 -2.01
CA HIS A 34 -3.63 7.70 -1.07
C HIS A 34 -2.54 6.64 -1.00
N LEU A 35 -1.28 7.10 -0.87
CA LEU A 35 -0.12 6.24 -0.81
C LEU A 35 0.46 6.28 0.61
N PRO A 36 0.48 5.16 1.35
CA PRO A 36 1.08 5.17 2.68
C PRO A 36 2.60 5.26 2.60
N ALA A 37 3.19 6.05 3.49
CA ALA A 37 4.65 6.20 3.55
C ALA A 37 5.40 4.86 3.65
N PRO A 38 4.94 3.85 4.44
CA PRO A 38 5.61 2.54 4.47
C PRO A 38 5.67 1.82 3.13
N ALA A 39 4.63 1.94 2.29
CA ALA A 39 4.63 1.34 0.94
C ALA A 39 5.66 2.03 0.04
N LEU A 40 5.76 3.36 0.11
CA LEU A 40 6.80 4.10 -0.61
C LEU A 40 8.20 3.65 -0.20
N ALA A 41 8.41 3.43 1.10
CA ALA A 41 9.69 2.95 1.62
C ALA A 41 10.03 1.57 1.09
N GLU A 42 9.08 0.63 1.07
CA GLU A 42 9.30 -0.70 0.52
C GLU A 42 9.67 -0.68 -0.96
N ILE A 43 8.95 0.10 -1.74
CA ILE A 43 9.22 0.22 -3.18
C ILE A 43 10.59 0.82 -3.43
N ARG A 44 10.93 1.91 -2.73
CA ARG A 44 12.25 2.54 -2.86
C ARG A 44 13.37 1.60 -2.45
N ARG A 45 13.18 0.83 -1.38
CA ARG A 45 14.11 -0.21 -0.97
C ARG A 45 14.30 -1.26 -2.05
N GLY A 46 13.22 -1.71 -2.68
CA GLY A 46 13.27 -2.68 -3.79
C GLY A 46 14.07 -2.18 -4.97
N ILE A 47 13.92 -0.92 -5.35
CA ILE A 47 14.68 -0.29 -6.44
C ILE A 47 16.16 -0.13 -6.03
N ALA A 48 16.40 0.36 -4.82
CA ALA A 48 17.76 0.60 -4.33
C ALA A 48 18.62 -0.68 -4.27
N ARG A 49 17.98 -1.84 -4.07
CA ARG A 49 18.65 -3.16 -4.05
C ARG A 49 19.07 -3.67 -5.41
N LEU A 50 18.54 -3.12 -6.49
CA LEU A 50 18.91 -3.56 -7.84
C LEU A 50 20.36 -3.20 -8.14
N PRO A 51 21.04 -4.01 -8.98
CA PRO A 51 22.37 -3.66 -9.47
C PRO A 51 22.34 -2.33 -10.22
N GLU A 52 23.39 -1.53 -10.09
CA GLU A 52 23.54 -0.31 -10.88
C GLU A 52 23.44 -0.62 -12.39
N GLY A 53 22.73 0.21 -13.11
CA GLY A 53 22.54 0.05 -14.54
C GLY A 53 21.25 0.69 -15.07
N ARG A 54 20.98 0.44 -16.34
CA ARG A 54 19.85 1.06 -17.05
C ARG A 54 18.49 0.70 -16.43
N ARG A 55 18.32 -0.55 -16.02
CA ARG A 55 17.04 -1.02 -15.43
C ARG A 55 16.72 -0.28 -14.14
N LYS A 56 17.71 -0.16 -13.26
CA LYS A 56 17.55 0.56 -11.98
C LYS A 56 17.21 2.03 -12.22
N THR A 57 17.97 2.69 -13.10
CA THR A 57 17.75 4.09 -13.45
C THR A 57 16.35 4.29 -14.06
N ALA A 58 15.95 3.45 -15.01
CA ALA A 58 14.66 3.54 -15.67
C ALA A 58 13.50 3.34 -14.68
N LEU A 59 13.60 2.36 -13.77
CA LEU A 59 12.60 2.14 -12.74
C LEU A 59 12.50 3.33 -11.80
N ARG A 60 13.63 3.86 -11.33
CA ARG A 60 13.65 5.03 -10.44
C ARG A 60 12.96 6.22 -11.09
N GLU A 61 13.28 6.51 -12.33
CA GLU A 61 12.67 7.62 -13.07
C GLU A 61 11.17 7.42 -13.29
N ALA A 62 10.77 6.20 -13.67
CA ALA A 62 9.35 5.86 -13.86
C ALA A 62 8.55 6.04 -12.56
N TYR A 63 9.10 5.58 -11.44
CA TYR A 63 8.47 5.74 -10.12
C TYR A 63 8.39 7.21 -9.73
N ASP A 64 9.47 7.96 -9.86
CA ASP A 64 9.49 9.37 -9.48
C ASP A 64 8.46 10.17 -10.32
N THR A 65 8.37 9.90 -11.62
CA THR A 65 7.40 10.55 -12.51
C THR A 65 5.95 10.23 -12.10
N LEU A 66 5.65 8.97 -11.82
CA LEU A 66 4.29 8.55 -11.48
C LEU A 66 3.87 9.00 -10.09
N LEU A 67 4.78 8.93 -9.11
CA LEU A 67 4.47 9.21 -7.71
C LEU A 67 4.44 10.68 -7.36
N THR A 68 5.20 11.53 -8.06
CA THR A 68 5.31 12.97 -7.72
C THR A 68 3.94 13.65 -7.55
N PRO A 69 2.97 13.48 -8.47
CA PRO A 69 1.66 14.11 -8.29
C PRO A 69 0.84 13.53 -7.13
N LEU A 70 1.17 12.33 -6.66
CA LEU A 70 0.45 11.63 -5.60
C LEU A 70 1.07 11.84 -4.21
N LEU A 71 2.28 12.38 -4.13
CA LEU A 71 2.98 12.56 -2.84
C LEU A 71 2.28 13.55 -1.91
N ALA A 72 1.51 14.49 -2.44
CA ALA A 72 0.71 15.41 -1.63
C ALA A 72 -0.39 14.68 -0.83
N SER A 73 -0.81 13.51 -1.28
CA SER A 73 -1.82 12.66 -0.64
C SER A 73 -1.19 11.45 0.04
N CYS A 74 0.01 11.59 0.59
CA CYS A 74 0.73 10.51 1.26
C CYS A 74 0.61 10.64 2.78
N PRO A 75 -0.34 9.91 3.42
CA PRO A 75 -0.43 9.92 4.88
C PRO A 75 0.81 9.27 5.49
N ALA A 76 1.35 9.94 6.52
CA ALA A 76 2.53 9.50 7.23
C ALA A 76 2.19 8.41 8.24
N PHE A 77 3.20 7.62 8.59
CA PHE A 77 3.18 6.79 9.80
C PHE A 77 3.61 7.69 10.97
N ASP A 78 2.64 8.43 11.50
CA ASP A 78 2.84 9.41 12.58
C ASP A 78 2.61 8.81 13.97
N ALA A 79 2.55 9.65 15.01
CA ALA A 79 2.34 9.19 16.38
C ALA A 79 1.00 8.47 16.55
N ASP A 80 -0.08 8.97 15.94
CA ASP A 80 -1.39 8.34 16.04
C ASP A 80 -1.39 6.94 15.40
N ALA A 81 -0.81 6.82 14.21
CA ALA A 81 -0.65 5.54 13.55
C ALA A 81 0.26 4.59 14.34
N ALA A 82 1.34 5.11 14.92
CA ALA A 82 2.26 4.31 15.73
C ALA A 82 1.58 3.70 16.96
N LEU A 83 0.72 4.44 17.65
CA LEU A 83 -0.02 3.93 18.79
C LEU A 83 -1.00 2.83 18.40
N ILE A 84 -1.73 2.99 17.30
CA ILE A 84 -2.61 1.95 16.76
C ILE A 84 -1.81 0.72 16.32
N TRP A 85 -0.72 0.92 15.63
CA TRP A 85 0.16 -0.18 15.20
C TRP A 85 0.67 -0.99 16.39
N GLY A 86 1.10 -0.31 17.44
CA GLY A 86 1.56 -0.97 18.67
C GLY A 86 0.47 -1.84 19.31
N GLU A 87 -0.77 -1.35 19.39
CA GLU A 87 -1.90 -2.12 19.89
C GLU A 87 -2.19 -3.34 19.02
N LEU A 88 -2.22 -3.18 17.70
CA LEU A 88 -2.46 -4.30 16.78
C LEU A 88 -1.37 -5.36 16.88
N MET A 89 -0.10 -4.96 16.87
CA MET A 89 1.02 -5.88 16.99
C MET A 89 1.04 -6.60 18.33
N GLY A 90 0.86 -5.86 19.42
CA GLY A 90 0.84 -6.42 20.78
C GLY A 90 -0.31 -7.40 21.00
N THR A 91 -1.50 -7.10 20.49
CA THR A 91 -2.65 -8.01 20.53
C THR A 91 -2.36 -9.27 19.70
N GLY A 92 -1.73 -9.11 18.55
CA GLY A 92 -1.28 -10.26 17.75
C GLY A 92 -0.30 -11.15 18.51
N ASP A 93 0.72 -10.55 19.11
CA ASP A 93 1.71 -11.28 19.91
C ASP A 93 1.04 -12.05 21.05
N ALA A 94 0.09 -11.43 21.77
CA ALA A 94 -0.62 -12.06 22.88
C ALA A 94 -1.51 -13.22 22.44
N THR A 95 -1.99 -13.24 21.20
CA THR A 95 -2.86 -14.28 20.63
C THR A 95 -2.12 -15.24 19.72
N GLY A 96 -0.80 -15.15 19.62
CA GLY A 96 0.03 -16.02 18.78
C GLY A 96 -0.04 -15.70 17.29
N ARG A 97 -0.51 -14.52 16.92
CA ARG A 97 -0.56 -14.06 15.54
C ARG A 97 0.61 -13.15 15.22
N GLN A 98 1.43 -13.55 14.26
CA GLN A 98 2.50 -12.71 13.74
C GLN A 98 2.00 -11.87 12.57
N HIS A 99 1.59 -10.64 12.84
CA HIS A 99 1.18 -9.73 11.78
C HIS A 99 2.40 -9.20 11.02
N PRO A 100 2.34 -9.11 9.67
CA PRO A 100 3.40 -8.48 8.89
C PRO A 100 3.58 -7.01 9.31
N ILE A 101 4.83 -6.60 9.48
CA ILE A 101 5.15 -5.27 10.01
C ILE A 101 4.58 -4.16 9.12
N ILE A 102 4.90 -4.20 7.83
CA ILE A 102 4.53 -3.13 6.89
C ILE A 102 3.01 -3.11 6.67
N ASP A 103 2.38 -4.25 6.42
CA ASP A 103 0.93 -4.32 6.23
C ASP A 103 0.18 -3.80 7.46
N THR A 104 0.67 -4.11 8.66
CA THR A 104 0.08 -3.62 9.90
C THR A 104 0.28 -2.10 10.06
N GLN A 105 1.40 -1.55 9.62
CA GLN A 105 1.61 -0.10 9.57
C GLN A 105 0.63 0.57 8.59
N ILE A 106 0.42 -0.03 7.43
CA ILE A 106 -0.56 0.46 6.44
C ILE A 106 -1.98 0.42 7.02
N ALA A 107 -2.35 -0.67 7.69
CA ALA A 107 -3.64 -0.80 8.35
C ALA A 107 -3.83 0.28 9.44
N ALA A 108 -2.81 0.56 10.22
CA ALA A 108 -2.85 1.60 11.24
C ALA A 108 -3.10 2.99 10.64
N ILE A 109 -2.43 3.31 9.54
CA ILE A 109 -2.66 4.57 8.81
C ILE A 109 -4.10 4.64 8.30
N ALA A 110 -4.61 3.55 7.73
CA ALA A 110 -5.98 3.50 7.22
C ALA A 110 -7.00 3.71 8.34
N LEU A 111 -6.78 3.12 9.51
CA LEU A 111 -7.66 3.27 10.68
C LEU A 111 -7.67 4.71 11.20
N VAL A 112 -6.52 5.40 11.23
CA VAL A 112 -6.43 6.81 11.63
C VAL A 112 -7.27 7.70 10.72
N HIS A 113 -7.22 7.46 9.41
CA HIS A 113 -7.82 8.35 8.40
C HIS A 113 -9.16 7.84 7.86
N GLY A 114 -9.67 6.70 8.34
CA GLY A 114 -10.93 6.13 7.85
C GLY A 114 -10.87 5.70 6.39
N LEU A 115 -9.74 5.18 5.92
CA LEU A 115 -9.52 4.77 4.54
C LEU A 115 -9.76 3.27 4.35
N THR A 116 -10.15 2.90 3.13
CA THR A 116 -10.25 1.50 2.71
C THR A 116 -8.95 1.06 2.07
N VAL A 117 -8.36 -0.03 2.56
CA VAL A 117 -7.11 -0.57 2.01
C VAL A 117 -7.37 -1.34 0.73
N VAL A 118 -6.67 -0.97 -0.34
CA VAL A 118 -6.67 -1.70 -1.62
C VAL A 118 -5.57 -2.74 -1.55
N THR A 119 -5.96 -4.02 -1.53
CA THR A 119 -5.03 -5.13 -1.31
C THR A 119 -5.54 -6.41 -1.93
N HIS A 120 -4.61 -7.25 -2.39
CA HIS A 120 -4.91 -8.66 -2.71
C HIS A 120 -4.70 -9.58 -1.50
N ASN A 121 -4.08 -9.07 -0.46
CA ASN A 121 -3.68 -9.83 0.74
C ASN A 121 -4.72 -9.72 1.85
N LEU A 122 -5.95 -10.14 1.56
CA LEU A 122 -7.06 -10.06 2.51
C LEU A 122 -6.79 -10.81 3.81
N ARG A 123 -6.04 -11.91 3.74
CA ARG A 123 -5.70 -12.73 4.91
C ARG A 123 -4.97 -11.93 5.99
N ASP A 124 -4.04 -11.07 5.61
CA ASP A 124 -3.24 -10.30 6.55
C ASP A 124 -3.95 -9.05 7.06
N PHE A 125 -4.89 -8.49 6.29
CA PHE A 125 -5.63 -7.29 6.68
C PHE A 125 -6.93 -7.57 7.42
N ALA A 126 -7.62 -8.67 7.13
CA ALA A 126 -8.91 -8.99 7.76
C ALA A 126 -8.84 -9.02 9.30
N PRO A 127 -7.81 -9.62 9.93
CA PRO A 127 -7.70 -9.64 11.39
C PRO A 127 -7.48 -8.27 12.03
N LEU A 128 -7.09 -7.26 11.25
CA LEU A 128 -6.72 -5.93 11.74
C LEU A 128 -7.92 -4.97 11.87
N GLY A 129 -9.11 -5.41 11.45
CA GLY A 129 -10.33 -4.62 11.60
C GLY A 129 -10.42 -3.41 10.67
N VAL A 130 -9.66 -3.39 9.58
CA VAL A 130 -9.67 -2.33 8.60
C VAL A 130 -10.53 -2.73 7.38
N ALA A 131 -11.23 -1.76 6.79
CA ALA A 131 -11.98 -1.99 5.56
C ALA A 131 -11.02 -2.27 4.39
N THR A 132 -11.35 -3.26 3.56
CA THR A 132 -10.51 -3.66 2.43
C THR A 132 -11.33 -3.79 1.15
N VAL A 133 -10.65 -3.62 0.01
CA VAL A 133 -11.16 -3.94 -1.31
C VAL A 133 -10.08 -4.67 -2.09
N ASP A 134 -10.48 -5.70 -2.83
CA ASP A 134 -9.57 -6.52 -3.63
C ASP A 134 -9.92 -6.43 -5.12
N PRO A 135 -9.26 -5.55 -5.88
CA PRO A 135 -9.52 -5.39 -7.31
C PRO A 135 -9.15 -6.62 -8.15
N TRP A 136 -8.28 -7.49 -7.64
CA TRP A 136 -7.91 -8.72 -8.35
C TRP A 136 -9.08 -9.69 -8.49
N GLN A 137 -10.05 -9.62 -7.57
CA GLN A 137 -11.24 -10.47 -7.58
C GLN A 137 -12.46 -9.81 -8.23
N ALA A 138 -12.40 -8.53 -8.54
CA ALA A 138 -13.53 -7.77 -9.06
C ALA A 138 -13.91 -8.08 -10.53
N ALA A 139 -13.16 -8.95 -11.20
CA ALA A 139 -13.29 -9.22 -12.64
C ALA A 139 -14.15 -10.45 -12.99
N THR A 140 -15.06 -10.83 -12.13
CA THR A 140 -16.02 -11.90 -12.48
C THR A 140 -17.32 -11.34 -13.01
#